data_52eb8d667cede93ece6f657cabc6648c
#
_entry.id   52eb8d667cede93ece6f657cabc6648c
#
_cell.length_a   1.000
_cell.length_b   1.000
_cell.length_c   1.000
_cell.angle_alpha   90.00
_cell.angle_beta   90.00
_cell.angle_gamma   90.00
#
_symmetry.space_group_name_H-M   'P 1'
#
loop_
_entity.id
_entity.type
_entity.pdbx_description
1 polymer ?
#
loop_
_entity_poly.entity_id
_entity_poly.type
_entity_poly.pdbx_seq_one_letter_code
_entity_poly.pdbx_strand_id
1 'polypeptide(L)'
;NVEERVGPSQVIRAAGQTDFTTLSLAGLHSFGPGFGFNDLKLLVELGYSYMSDTSGQAYSAQGSLPFIAGQASEGSSDQRLTRSAYGYRLALSADRHNFFNGMLSGVSFTPALRLRHDVQGNSVLGGEFLEGRKLAELEITARYGLSLEFLVKYGWFFGAADRNQLLDRDFALFDISYSF
;
A
#
# COMPACT_ATOMS: atom_id res chain seq x y z
N ASN A 1 -3.93 11.53 37.23
CA ASN A 1 -3.62 10.13 36.91
C ASN A 1 -4.63 9.25 37.64
N VAL A 2 -5.67 8.84 36.97
CA VAL A 2 -6.58 7.82 37.46
C VAL A 2 -6.22 6.54 36.69
N GLU A 3 -5.40 5.69 37.32
CA GLU A 3 -5.27 4.30 36.87
C GLU A 3 -6.55 3.58 37.29
N GLU A 4 -7.52 3.47 36.42
CA GLU A 4 -8.69 2.65 36.63
C GLU A 4 -8.30 1.17 36.42
N ARG A 5 -8.08 0.45 37.51
CA ARG A 5 -7.84 -1.00 37.46
C ARG A 5 -9.16 -1.70 37.09
N VAL A 6 -9.22 -2.17 35.88
CA VAL A 6 -10.36 -2.95 35.37
C VAL A 6 -10.30 -4.37 35.95
N GLY A 7 -11.36 -4.76 36.70
CA GLY A 7 -11.48 -6.13 37.22
C GLY A 7 -11.78 -7.17 36.15
N PRO A 8 -11.55 -8.47 36.42
CA PRO A 8 -11.65 -9.53 35.40
C PRO A 8 -13.03 -9.77 34.80
N SER A 9 -14.06 -9.08 35.25
CA SER A 9 -15.43 -9.20 34.73
C SER A 9 -16.00 -7.88 34.18
N GLN A 10 -15.17 -6.85 34.01
CA GLN A 10 -15.63 -5.56 33.53
C GLN A 10 -15.60 -5.52 31.99
N VAL A 11 -16.78 -5.33 31.39
CA VAL A 11 -16.88 -5.13 29.93
C VAL A 11 -16.62 -3.67 29.61
N ILE A 12 -15.50 -3.37 28.99
CA ILE A 12 -15.20 -2.05 28.46
C ILE A 12 -15.92 -1.90 27.13
N ARG A 13 -16.82 -0.95 27.03
CA ARG A 13 -17.45 -0.54 25.78
C ARG A 13 -16.92 0.84 25.42
N ALA A 14 -15.99 0.89 24.46
CA ALA A 14 -15.56 2.12 23.83
C ALA A 14 -16.14 2.18 22.42
N ALA A 15 -17.02 3.11 22.16
CA ALA A 15 -17.55 3.40 20.83
C ALA A 15 -17.46 4.90 20.58
N GLY A 16 -16.89 5.27 19.46
CA GLY A 16 -16.88 6.65 18.97
C GLY A 16 -17.51 6.72 17.59
N GLN A 17 -18.22 7.80 17.33
CA GLN A 17 -18.79 8.08 16.03
C GLN A 17 -18.06 9.28 15.44
N THR A 18 -17.61 9.16 14.21
CA THR A 18 -16.98 10.25 13.46
C THR A 18 -17.42 10.18 12.00
N ASP A 19 -17.54 11.33 11.36
CA ASP A 19 -17.74 11.39 9.93
C ASP A 19 -16.40 11.26 9.23
N PHE A 20 -16.40 10.46 8.20
CA PHE A 20 -15.20 10.15 7.44
C PHE A 20 -15.42 10.43 5.95
N THR A 21 -14.51 11.17 5.35
CA THR A 21 -14.53 11.51 3.93
C THR A 21 -13.25 11.03 3.26
N THR A 22 -13.37 10.36 2.13
CA THR A 22 -12.26 9.99 1.27
C THR A 22 -12.38 10.62 -0.10
N LEU A 23 -11.26 11.02 -0.66
CA LEU A 23 -11.14 11.48 -2.03
C LEU A 23 -9.99 10.72 -2.69
N SER A 24 -10.25 10.18 -3.89
CA SER A 24 -9.22 9.59 -4.74
C SER A 24 -9.29 10.22 -6.13
N LEU A 25 -8.13 10.55 -6.67
CA LEU A 25 -7.98 11.05 -8.03
C LEU A 25 -6.92 10.21 -8.73
N ALA A 26 -7.28 9.60 -9.85
CA ALA A 26 -6.36 8.78 -10.64
C ALA A 26 -6.27 9.29 -12.08
N GLY A 27 -5.07 9.19 -12.64
CA GLY A 27 -4.78 9.52 -14.04
C GLY A 27 -3.85 8.47 -14.65
N LEU A 28 -4.15 8.05 -15.88
CA LEU A 28 -3.32 7.16 -16.68
C LEU A 28 -2.87 7.88 -17.94
N HIS A 29 -1.58 7.83 -18.22
CA HIS A 29 -1.00 8.36 -19.47
C HIS A 29 -0.18 7.29 -20.16
N SER A 30 -0.41 7.09 -21.47
CA SER A 30 0.42 6.28 -22.35
C SER A 30 1.29 7.20 -23.20
N PHE A 31 2.58 6.99 -23.13
CA PHE A 31 3.58 7.77 -23.91
C PHE A 31 3.80 7.19 -25.32
N GLY A 32 3.23 6.00 -25.58
CA GLY A 32 3.52 5.26 -26.81
C GLY A 32 4.92 4.65 -26.84
N PRO A 33 5.44 4.32 -28.04
CA PRO A 33 6.73 3.69 -28.21
C PRO A 33 7.90 4.58 -27.78
N GLY A 34 8.84 4.03 -27.01
CA GLY A 34 10.05 4.75 -26.58
C GLY A 34 11.00 3.87 -25.79
N PHE A 35 12.27 4.26 -25.72
CA PHE A 35 13.31 3.55 -24.98
C PHE A 35 13.45 2.06 -25.31
N GLY A 36 13.06 1.65 -26.53
CA GLY A 36 13.06 0.26 -26.96
C GLY A 36 11.84 -0.55 -26.55
N PHE A 37 10.84 0.07 -25.95
CA PHE A 37 9.52 -0.52 -25.62
C PHE A 37 8.48 -0.13 -26.68
N ASN A 38 7.45 -0.96 -26.81
CA ASN A 38 6.30 -0.70 -27.69
C ASN A 38 5.31 0.27 -27.09
N ASP A 39 5.21 0.29 -25.78
CA ASP A 39 4.39 1.26 -25.04
C ASP A 39 4.99 1.51 -23.65
N LEU A 40 4.83 2.72 -23.15
CA LEU A 40 5.23 3.14 -21.83
C LEU A 40 4.02 3.80 -21.16
N LYS A 41 3.62 3.34 -19.97
CA LYS A 41 2.44 3.82 -19.26
C LYS A 41 2.79 4.30 -17.88
N LEU A 42 2.23 5.43 -17.51
CA LEU A 42 2.31 5.97 -16.15
C LEU A 42 0.92 6.11 -15.56
N LEU A 43 0.68 5.44 -14.45
CA LEU A 43 -0.48 5.64 -13.59
C LEU A 43 -0.08 6.46 -12.38
N VAL A 44 -0.86 7.48 -12.08
CA VAL A 44 -0.73 8.31 -10.87
C VAL A 44 -2.06 8.26 -10.13
N GLU A 45 -2.01 7.98 -8.84
CA GLU A 45 -3.17 8.03 -7.95
C GLU A 45 -2.83 8.89 -6.74
N LEU A 46 -3.72 9.83 -6.42
CA LEU A 46 -3.66 10.67 -5.23
C LEU A 46 -4.81 10.27 -4.31
N GLY A 47 -4.49 10.03 -3.05
CA GLY A 47 -5.48 9.69 -2.03
C GLY A 47 -5.48 10.72 -0.90
N TYR A 48 -6.66 11.08 -0.43
CA TYR A 48 -6.87 11.95 0.72
C TYR A 48 -7.98 11.41 1.60
N SER A 49 -7.80 11.50 2.92
CA SER A 49 -8.82 11.17 3.89
C SER A 49 -8.98 12.30 4.91
N TYR A 50 -10.21 12.51 5.36
CA TYR A 50 -10.55 13.50 6.38
C TYR A 50 -11.52 12.91 7.40
N MET A 51 -11.28 13.19 8.67
CA MET A 51 -12.13 12.81 9.80
C MET A 51 -12.59 14.08 10.52
N SER A 52 -13.89 14.19 10.78
CA SER A 52 -14.47 15.39 11.41
C SER A 52 -14.06 15.52 12.88
N ASP A 53 -13.94 14.41 13.57
CA ASP A 53 -13.55 14.37 14.99
C ASP A 53 -12.51 13.28 15.25
N THR A 54 -11.39 13.71 15.83
CA THR A 54 -10.32 12.83 16.34
C THR A 54 -10.13 13.02 17.84
N SER A 55 -10.98 13.83 18.49
CA SER A 55 -10.83 14.19 19.90
C SER A 55 -11.22 13.04 20.82
N GLY A 56 -10.30 12.65 21.67
CA GLY A 56 -10.55 11.79 22.83
C GLY A 56 -10.40 10.30 22.62
N GLN A 57 -10.10 9.82 21.43
CA GLN A 57 -9.91 8.40 21.20
C GLN A 57 -8.51 8.12 20.67
N ALA A 58 -7.69 7.46 21.50
CA ALA A 58 -6.41 6.91 21.08
C ALA A 58 -6.65 5.66 20.23
N TYR A 59 -7.14 5.81 19.00
CA TYR A 59 -7.14 4.72 18.05
C TYR A 59 -5.73 4.55 17.49
N SER A 60 -5.20 3.35 17.56
CA SER A 60 -4.02 3.00 16.81
C SER A 60 -4.35 3.10 15.31
N ALA A 61 -3.50 3.76 14.55
CA ALA A 61 -3.60 3.80 13.08
C ALA A 61 -3.49 2.41 12.42
N GLN A 62 -3.15 1.41 13.19
CA GLN A 62 -3.07 0.00 12.81
C GLN A 62 -4.29 -0.74 13.34
N GLY A 63 -5.45 -0.48 12.75
CA GLY A 63 -6.76 -0.99 13.15
C GLY A 63 -6.99 -2.49 13.08
N SER A 64 -5.97 -3.32 13.11
CA SER A 64 -6.12 -4.77 13.01
C SER A 64 -5.57 -5.57 14.19
N LEU A 65 -5.00 -4.92 15.20
CA LEU A 65 -4.65 -5.64 16.41
C LEU A 65 -5.81 -5.57 17.40
N PRO A 66 -6.34 -6.73 17.84
CA PRO A 66 -7.30 -6.72 18.92
C PRO A 66 -6.67 -6.00 20.11
N PHE A 67 -7.40 -5.07 20.67
CA PHE A 67 -7.06 -4.42 21.93
C PHE A 67 -6.86 -5.53 22.97
N ILE A 68 -5.64 -5.84 23.29
CA ILE A 68 -5.33 -6.72 24.42
C ILE A 68 -5.43 -5.85 25.65
N ALA A 69 -6.55 -6.00 26.36
CA ALA A 69 -6.80 -5.31 27.62
C ALA A 69 -5.61 -5.49 28.56
N GLY A 70 -4.96 -4.40 28.93
CA GLY A 70 -3.83 -4.39 29.86
C GLY A 70 -2.49 -3.97 29.24
N GLN A 71 -2.36 -3.89 27.95
CA GLN A 71 -1.29 -3.17 27.26
C GLN A 71 -1.89 -1.89 26.65
N ALA A 72 -2.16 -0.91 27.48
CA ALA A 72 -2.03 0.45 27.03
C ALA A 72 -0.54 0.60 26.67
N SER A 73 -0.15 0.17 25.47
CA SER A 73 1.05 0.71 24.88
C SER A 73 0.82 2.21 24.93
N GLU A 74 1.64 2.91 25.65
CA GLU A 74 1.79 4.34 25.49
C GLU A 74 2.19 4.53 24.04
N GLY A 75 1.18 4.48 23.14
CA GLY A 75 1.36 4.72 21.74
C GLY A 75 1.98 6.07 21.65
N SER A 76 3.18 6.14 21.11
CA SER A 76 3.83 7.42 20.89
C SER A 76 2.80 8.35 20.26
N SER A 77 2.84 9.62 20.59
CA SER A 77 1.94 10.64 20.01
C SER A 77 1.87 10.58 18.48
N ASP A 78 2.86 9.97 17.87
CA ASP A 78 3.05 9.79 16.44
C ASP A 78 2.18 8.69 15.81
N GLN A 79 1.51 7.84 16.60
CA GLN A 79 0.59 6.80 16.11
C GLN A 79 -0.88 7.21 16.18
N ARG A 80 -1.17 8.40 16.67
CA ARG A 80 -2.54 8.89 16.79
C ARG A 80 -3.13 9.18 15.40
N LEU A 81 -4.43 8.94 15.29
CA LEU A 81 -5.16 9.35 14.09
C LEU A 81 -5.09 10.87 13.94
N THR A 82 -4.90 11.29 12.70
CA THR A 82 -4.92 12.70 12.31
C THR A 82 -6.23 13.04 11.61
N ARG A 83 -6.66 14.31 11.69
CA ARG A 83 -7.86 14.76 10.99
C ARG A 83 -7.76 14.58 9.48
N SER A 84 -6.58 14.76 8.94
CA SER A 84 -6.32 14.57 7.52
C SER A 84 -5.12 13.67 7.32
N ALA A 85 -5.19 12.87 6.29
CA ALA A 85 -4.07 12.06 5.82
C ALA A 85 -4.09 12.00 4.29
N TYR A 86 -2.93 11.99 3.66
CA TYR A 86 -2.82 11.90 2.21
C TYR A 86 -1.55 11.20 1.77
N GLY A 87 -1.61 10.69 0.56
CA GLY A 87 -0.50 10.01 -0.07
C GLY A 87 -0.70 9.86 -1.56
N TYR A 88 0.25 9.21 -2.21
CA TYR A 88 0.18 8.93 -3.63
C TYR A 88 0.67 7.53 -3.96
N ARG A 89 0.23 7.03 -5.11
CA ARG A 89 0.73 5.83 -5.77
C ARG A 89 1.14 6.19 -7.20
N LEU A 90 2.28 5.64 -7.61
CA LEU A 90 2.78 5.73 -8.97
C LEU A 90 2.98 4.31 -9.49
N ALA A 91 2.61 4.06 -10.75
CA ALA A 91 2.98 2.83 -11.43
C ALA A 91 3.47 3.17 -12.83
N LEU A 92 4.71 2.80 -13.11
CA LEU A 92 5.33 2.87 -14.42
C LEU A 92 5.43 1.46 -14.96
N SER A 93 4.88 1.22 -16.14
CA SER A 93 5.00 -0.06 -16.85
C SER A 93 5.42 0.17 -18.29
N ALA A 94 6.12 -0.81 -18.83
CA ALA A 94 6.59 -0.78 -20.22
C ALA A 94 6.34 -2.12 -20.87
N ASP A 95 5.75 -2.12 -22.06
CA ASP A 95 5.45 -3.33 -22.83
C ASP A 95 6.44 -3.49 -23.97
N ARG A 96 7.06 -4.66 -24.10
CA ARG A 96 7.88 -5.02 -25.24
C ARG A 96 7.46 -6.36 -25.82
N HIS A 97 6.97 -6.34 -27.04
CA HIS A 97 6.64 -7.55 -27.79
C HIS A 97 7.88 -8.08 -28.52
N ASN A 98 7.94 -9.40 -28.68
CA ASN A 98 9.05 -10.08 -29.34
C ASN A 98 10.42 -9.68 -28.77
N PHE A 99 10.53 -9.72 -27.45
CA PHE A 99 11.73 -9.28 -26.71
C PHE A 99 12.99 -10.02 -27.19
N PHE A 100 12.85 -11.31 -27.46
CA PHE A 100 13.93 -12.15 -28.03
C PHE A 100 13.70 -12.32 -29.51
N ASN A 101 14.58 -11.76 -30.33
CA ASN A 101 14.59 -12.02 -31.76
C ASN A 101 15.08 -13.45 -32.01
N GLY A 102 14.41 -14.19 -32.89
CA GLY A 102 14.81 -15.55 -33.29
C GLY A 102 14.06 -16.66 -32.54
N MET A 103 14.76 -17.57 -31.85
CA MET A 103 14.19 -18.81 -31.30
C MET A 103 13.08 -18.62 -30.24
N LEU A 104 13.03 -17.47 -29.60
CA LEU A 104 12.00 -17.10 -28.64
C LEU A 104 11.10 -15.96 -29.14
N SER A 105 10.93 -15.87 -30.46
CA SER A 105 9.94 -14.96 -31.04
C SER A 105 8.55 -15.30 -30.47
N GLY A 106 7.80 -14.31 -30.05
CA GLY A 106 6.51 -14.51 -29.38
C GLY A 106 6.53 -14.33 -27.85
N VAL A 107 7.70 -14.06 -27.26
CA VAL A 107 7.78 -13.65 -25.87
C VAL A 107 7.53 -12.15 -25.76
N SER A 108 6.50 -11.78 -24.99
CA SER A 108 6.26 -10.40 -24.56
C SER A 108 6.82 -10.21 -23.16
N PHE A 109 7.40 -9.05 -22.91
CA PHE A 109 8.04 -8.70 -21.65
C PHE A 109 7.48 -7.38 -21.12
N THR A 110 7.00 -7.38 -19.87
CA THR A 110 6.37 -6.23 -19.25
C THR A 110 6.99 -6.00 -17.85
N PRO A 111 8.04 -5.17 -17.75
CA PRO A 111 8.50 -4.68 -16.46
C PRO A 111 7.53 -3.60 -15.91
N ALA A 112 7.36 -3.57 -14.61
CA ALA A 112 6.62 -2.54 -13.92
C ALA A 112 7.30 -2.15 -12.60
N LEU A 113 7.31 -0.86 -12.32
CA LEU A 113 7.75 -0.29 -11.06
C LEU A 113 6.54 0.39 -10.40
N ARG A 114 6.24 0.03 -9.16
CA ARG A 114 5.18 0.67 -8.37
C ARG A 114 5.77 1.30 -7.13
N LEU A 115 5.31 2.50 -6.82
CA LEU A 115 5.69 3.25 -5.62
C LEU A 115 4.43 3.68 -4.90
N ARG A 116 4.41 3.51 -3.59
CA ARG A 116 3.42 4.08 -2.69
C ARG A 116 4.13 4.92 -1.65
N HIS A 117 3.59 6.07 -1.33
CA HIS A 117 4.06 6.92 -0.25
C HIS A 117 2.87 7.54 0.49
N ASP A 118 2.74 7.21 1.76
CA ASP A 118 1.83 7.85 2.69
C ASP A 118 2.56 9.10 3.22
N VAL A 119 2.25 10.27 2.63
CA VAL A 119 3.09 11.48 2.80
C VAL A 119 2.89 12.09 4.17
N GLN A 120 1.64 12.24 4.59
CA GLN A 120 1.31 12.90 5.85
C GLN A 120 0.04 12.32 6.44
N GLY A 121 0.02 12.24 7.76
CA GLY A 121 -1.11 11.86 8.56
C GLY A 121 -1.33 10.36 8.68
N ASN A 122 -2.13 9.99 9.68
CA ASN A 122 -2.46 8.61 10.02
C ASN A 122 -3.97 8.41 9.92
N SER A 123 -4.42 7.42 9.15
CA SER A 123 -5.82 7.08 8.97
C SER A 123 -5.99 5.58 8.89
N VAL A 124 -6.99 5.04 9.59
CA VAL A 124 -7.33 3.59 9.54
C VAL A 124 -8.40 3.27 8.51
N LEU A 125 -9.16 4.26 8.04
CA LEU A 125 -10.27 4.06 7.12
C LEU A 125 -9.95 4.62 5.74
N GLY A 126 -10.44 3.97 4.71
CA GLY A 126 -10.43 4.48 3.33
C GLY A 126 -9.08 4.54 2.63
N GLY A 127 -8.04 3.95 3.19
CA GLY A 127 -6.74 3.95 2.55
C GLY A 127 -5.59 3.60 3.47
N GLU A 128 -5.84 3.52 4.75
CA GLU A 128 -4.82 3.14 5.74
C GLU A 128 -3.51 3.92 5.55
N PHE A 129 -3.57 5.23 5.71
CA PHE A 129 -2.37 6.05 5.67
C PHE A 129 -1.58 5.93 6.97
N LEU A 130 -0.30 5.74 6.86
CA LEU A 130 0.65 5.82 7.96
C LEU A 130 1.78 6.76 7.55
N GLU A 131 1.85 7.92 8.16
CA GLU A 131 2.78 8.99 7.80
C GLU A 131 4.22 8.50 7.63
N GLY A 132 4.79 8.78 6.46
CA GLY A 132 6.15 8.41 6.09
C GLY A 132 6.31 6.97 5.60
N ARG A 133 5.27 6.12 5.62
CA ARG A 133 5.35 4.76 5.09
C ARG A 133 5.50 4.75 3.58
N LYS A 134 6.38 3.89 3.08
CA LYS A 134 6.67 3.71 1.67
C LYS A 134 6.69 2.24 1.31
N LEU A 135 6.30 1.95 0.08
CA LEU A 135 6.42 0.65 -0.57
C LEU A 135 6.95 0.88 -1.98
N ALA A 136 7.97 0.14 -2.36
CA ALA A 136 8.41 0.03 -3.75
C ALA A 136 8.26 -1.43 -4.19
N GLU A 137 7.72 -1.66 -5.40
CA GLU A 137 7.57 -2.99 -5.98
C GLU A 137 8.17 -2.98 -7.39
N LEU A 138 9.01 -3.95 -7.66
CA LEU A 138 9.48 -4.28 -9.01
C LEU A 138 8.79 -5.56 -9.46
N GLU A 139 8.15 -5.52 -10.61
CA GLU A 139 7.46 -6.65 -11.20
C GLU A 139 7.94 -6.85 -12.63
N ILE A 140 8.12 -8.10 -13.00
CA ILE A 140 8.47 -8.52 -14.34
C ILE A 140 7.50 -9.61 -14.76
N THR A 141 6.73 -9.36 -15.82
CA THR A 141 5.86 -10.35 -16.44
C THR A 141 6.44 -10.74 -17.81
N ALA A 142 6.58 -12.02 -18.06
CA ALA A 142 6.95 -12.57 -19.37
C ALA A 142 5.84 -13.50 -19.85
N ARG A 143 5.32 -13.26 -21.06
CA ARG A 143 4.28 -14.09 -21.69
C ARG A 143 4.83 -14.72 -22.95
N TYR A 144 4.61 -16.02 -23.11
CA TYR A 144 4.90 -16.76 -24.33
C TYR A 144 3.60 -17.20 -25.00
N GLY A 145 3.36 -16.66 -26.18
CA GLY A 145 2.09 -16.86 -26.89
C GLY A 145 0.90 -16.30 -26.05
N LEU A 146 -0.22 -17.03 -26.10
CA LEU A 146 -1.44 -16.71 -25.38
C LEU A 146 -1.63 -17.57 -24.11
N SER A 147 -0.76 -18.56 -23.92
CA SER A 147 -1.03 -19.63 -22.94
C SER A 147 -0.13 -19.60 -21.73
N LEU A 148 1.11 -19.16 -21.84
CA LEU A 148 2.08 -19.27 -20.74
C LEU A 148 2.50 -17.89 -20.24
N GLU A 149 2.38 -17.68 -18.93
CA GLU A 149 2.80 -16.45 -18.26
C GLU A 149 3.70 -16.78 -17.06
N PHE A 150 4.78 -16.04 -16.94
CA PHE A 150 5.67 -16.02 -15.79
C PHE A 150 5.63 -14.64 -15.15
N LEU A 151 5.51 -14.58 -13.84
CA LEU A 151 5.56 -13.34 -13.08
C LEU A 151 6.57 -13.48 -11.94
N VAL A 152 7.42 -12.47 -11.82
CA VAL A 152 8.31 -12.28 -10.67
C VAL A 152 8.07 -10.90 -10.12
N LYS A 153 7.87 -10.80 -8.81
CA LYS A 153 7.69 -9.54 -8.11
C LYS A 153 8.55 -9.52 -6.85
N TYR A 154 9.12 -8.36 -6.57
CA TYR A 154 9.77 -8.07 -5.31
C TYR A 154 9.25 -6.77 -4.74
N GLY A 155 8.93 -6.76 -3.46
CA GLY A 155 8.40 -5.60 -2.74
C GLY A 155 9.24 -5.25 -1.52
N TRP A 156 9.55 -3.95 -1.40
CA TRP A 156 10.28 -3.36 -0.26
C TRP A 156 9.37 -2.46 0.55
N PHE A 157 9.31 -2.69 1.85
CA PHE A 157 8.66 -1.80 2.79
C PHE A 157 9.70 -0.95 3.51
N PHE A 158 9.53 0.37 3.50
CA PHE A 158 10.44 1.29 4.17
C PHE A 158 9.74 2.57 4.65
N GLY A 159 10.45 3.34 5.49
CA GLY A 159 9.91 4.56 6.07
C GLY A 159 8.96 4.30 7.24
N ALA A 160 8.56 5.38 7.92
CA ALA A 160 7.76 5.40 9.14
C ALA A 160 8.41 4.71 10.36
N ALA A 161 9.69 4.32 10.27
CA ALA A 161 10.47 3.69 11.35
C ALA A 161 9.68 2.59 12.10
N ASP A 162 9.74 2.56 13.42
CA ASP A 162 9.11 1.54 14.28
C ASP A 162 7.57 1.50 14.18
N ARG A 163 6.95 2.53 13.58
CA ARG A 163 5.51 2.58 13.32
C ARG A 163 5.08 1.69 12.17
N ASN A 164 5.99 1.36 11.26
CA ASN A 164 5.70 0.52 10.10
C ASN A 164 5.94 -0.96 10.45
N GLN A 165 4.89 -1.67 10.83
CA GLN A 165 4.96 -3.11 11.14
C GLN A 165 5.36 -3.99 9.93
N LEU A 166 5.44 -3.40 8.75
CA LEU A 166 5.86 -4.08 7.53
C LEU A 166 7.33 -3.78 7.17
N LEU A 167 8.06 -3.02 8.00
CA LEU A 167 9.41 -2.53 7.68
C LEU A 167 10.41 -3.66 7.39
N ASP A 168 10.23 -4.83 8.00
CA ASP A 168 11.06 -6.02 7.85
C ASP A 168 10.37 -7.14 7.05
N ARG A 169 9.27 -6.83 6.36
CA ARG A 169 8.44 -7.80 5.63
C ARG A 169 8.55 -7.65 4.12
N ASP A 170 9.76 -7.43 3.65
CA ASP A 170 10.04 -7.52 2.22
C ASP A 170 9.60 -8.89 1.69
N PHE A 171 9.06 -8.91 0.49
CA PHE A 171 8.56 -10.15 -0.08
C PHE A 171 9.01 -10.36 -1.52
N ALA A 172 9.16 -11.61 -1.90
CA ALA A 172 9.29 -12.04 -3.27
C ALA A 172 8.12 -12.96 -3.64
N LEU A 173 7.55 -12.74 -4.82
CA LEU A 173 6.50 -13.57 -5.40
C LEU A 173 7.00 -14.12 -6.73
N PHE A 174 6.73 -15.38 -6.96
CA PHE A 174 6.92 -16.04 -8.25
C PHE A 174 5.63 -16.77 -8.61
N ASP A 175 5.14 -16.54 -9.82
CA ASP A 175 3.93 -17.21 -10.35
C ASP A 175 4.19 -17.74 -11.75
N ILE A 176 3.59 -18.88 -12.05
CA ILE A 176 3.55 -19.48 -13.38
C ILE A 176 2.09 -19.84 -13.66
N SER A 177 1.52 -19.28 -14.71
CA SER A 177 0.17 -19.61 -15.13
C SER A 177 0.14 -20.14 -16.56
N TYR A 178 -0.72 -21.14 -16.79
CA TYR A 178 -0.95 -21.73 -18.10
C TYR A 178 -2.44 -21.82 -18.39
N SER A 179 -2.84 -21.30 -19.55
CA SER A 179 -4.22 -21.33 -20.04
C SER A 179 -4.31 -22.24 -21.28
N PHE A 180 -5.28 -23.12 -21.33
CA PHE A 180 -5.54 -24.06 -22.43
C PHE A 180 -6.96 -23.89 -22.98
#